data_eed22b129a0c8f878b6793d122e1ae3d
#
_entry.id   eed22b129a0c8f878b6793d122e1ae3d
#
_cell.length_a   1.000
_cell.length_b   1.000
_cell.length_c   1.000
_cell.angle_alpha   90.00
_cell.angle_beta   90.00
_cell.angle_gamma   90.00
#
_symmetry.space_group_name_H-M   'P 1'
#
loop_
_entity.id
_entity.type
_entity.pdbx_description
1 polymer ?
#
loop_
_entity_poly.entity_id
_entity_poly.type
_entity_poly.pdbx_seq_one_letter_code
_entity_poly.pdbx_strand_id
1 'polypeptide(L)' 'MRTIFAEYNPQRNSIDVYTSAGYMLRIDCWEAEKNLITTPGSERALTSLAVDEPLEYVKLYLDGNLQMWVDAEDSRC' A
#
# COMPACT_ATOMS: atom_id res chain seq x y z
N MET A 1 -15.97 9.88 3.45
CA MET A 1 -15.69 9.11 2.23
C MET A 1 -15.15 7.74 2.62
N ARG A 2 -15.61 6.73 1.95
CA ARG A 2 -15.29 5.36 2.30
C ARG A 2 -14.65 4.63 1.13
N THR A 3 -13.56 3.92 1.37
CA THR A 3 -12.92 3.07 0.38
C THR A 3 -13.67 1.75 0.31
N ILE A 4 -14.16 1.36 -0.89
CA ILE A 4 -14.94 0.15 -1.08
C ILE A 4 -14.21 -0.90 -1.91
N PHE A 5 -13.21 -0.51 -2.71
CA PHE A 5 -12.48 -1.43 -3.56
C PHE A 5 -11.13 -0.83 -3.92
N ALA A 6 -10.12 -1.68 -4.03
CA ALA A 6 -8.80 -1.28 -4.48
C ALA A 6 -8.20 -2.37 -5.35
N GLU A 7 -7.45 -1.96 -6.39
CA GLU A 7 -6.84 -2.88 -7.35
C GLU A 7 -5.42 -2.43 -7.66
N TYR A 8 -4.48 -3.35 -7.61
CA TYR A 8 -3.09 -3.07 -7.94
C TYR A 8 -2.87 -3.11 -9.45
N ASN A 9 -2.18 -2.09 -9.96
CA ASN A 9 -1.79 -2.01 -11.36
C ASN A 9 -0.29 -2.28 -11.48
N PRO A 10 0.12 -3.47 -11.95
CA PRO A 10 1.55 -3.82 -12.02
C PRO A 10 2.32 -3.01 -13.06
N GLN A 11 1.66 -2.52 -14.09
CA GLN A 11 2.32 -1.74 -15.14
C GLN A 11 2.78 -0.38 -14.63
N ARG A 12 2.02 0.20 -13.70
CA ARG A 12 2.29 1.52 -13.15
C ARG A 12 2.82 1.49 -11.72
N ASN A 13 2.86 0.31 -11.12
CA ASN A 13 3.18 0.15 -9.70
C ASN A 13 2.34 1.10 -8.83
N SER A 14 1.03 1.06 -9.08
CA SER A 14 0.07 1.91 -8.38
C SER A 14 -1.15 1.12 -7.96
N ILE A 15 -1.95 1.71 -7.06
CA ILE A 15 -3.20 1.11 -6.63
C ILE A 15 -4.33 2.07 -6.98
N ASP A 16 -5.31 1.56 -7.73
CA ASP A 16 -6.51 2.30 -8.05
C ASP A 16 -7.53 2.05 -6.95
N VAL A 17 -7.99 3.12 -6.31
CA VAL A 17 -8.91 3.05 -5.17
C VAL A 17 -10.26 3.61 -5.59
N TYR A 18 -11.30 2.82 -5.41
CA TYR A 18 -12.67 3.22 -5.72
C TYR A 18 -13.38 3.57 -4.42
N THR A 19 -14.02 4.73 -4.38
CA THR A 19 -14.64 5.25 -3.17
C THR A 19 -16.15 5.25 -3.27
N SER A 20 -16.82 5.33 -2.13
CA SER A 20 -18.28 5.41 -2.07
C SER A 20 -18.82 6.71 -2.65
N ALA A 21 -17.96 7.72 -2.82
CA ALA A 21 -18.35 9.00 -3.45
C ALA A 21 -18.41 8.91 -4.97
N GLY A 22 -18.07 7.76 -5.57
CA GLY A 22 -18.19 7.54 -7.00
C GLY A 22 -17.01 7.99 -7.82
N TYR A 23 -15.87 8.28 -7.23
CA TYR A 23 -14.67 8.60 -7.97
C TYR A 23 -13.51 7.71 -7.59
N MET A 24 -12.50 7.69 -8.45
CA MET A 24 -11.31 6.87 -8.29
C MET A 24 -10.13 7.72 -7.87
N LEU A 25 -9.37 7.22 -6.91
CA LEU A 25 -8.08 7.78 -6.53
C LEU A 25 -6.98 6.80 -6.96
N ARG A 26 -5.84 7.34 -7.34
CA ARG A 26 -4.68 6.51 -7.68
C ARG A 26 -3.57 6.77 -6.68
N ILE A 27 -3.08 5.72 -6.05
CA ILE A 27 -1.97 5.80 -5.12
C ILE A 27 -0.74 5.23 -5.80
N ASP A 28 0.28 6.07 -5.98
CA ASP A 28 1.56 5.65 -6.54
C ASP A 28 2.37 4.99 -5.43
N CYS A 29 2.68 3.70 -5.60
CA CYS A 29 3.43 2.95 -4.59
C CYS A 29 4.82 3.53 -4.38
N TRP A 30 5.47 4.07 -5.42
CA TRP A 30 6.74 4.75 -5.28
C TRP A 30 6.64 5.95 -4.33
N GLU A 31 5.62 6.77 -4.51
CA GLU A 31 5.40 7.94 -3.66
C GLU A 31 5.05 7.52 -2.23
N ALA A 32 4.23 6.47 -2.09
CA ALA A 32 3.82 5.99 -0.78
C ALA A 32 5.00 5.46 0.03
N GLU A 33 6.00 4.90 -0.65
CA GLU A 33 7.11 4.20 0.00
C GLU A 33 8.41 5.01 0.05
N LYS A 34 8.49 6.15 -0.64
CA LYS A 34 9.76 6.88 -0.79
C LYS A 34 10.36 7.35 0.53
N ASN A 35 9.55 7.60 1.54
CA ASN A 35 9.99 8.06 2.85
C ASN A 35 10.08 6.93 3.88
N LEU A 36 9.80 5.70 3.47
CA LEU A 36 9.87 4.56 4.38
C LEU A 36 11.30 4.05 4.50
N ILE A 37 11.64 3.60 5.69
CA ILE A 37 12.90 2.91 5.92
C ILE A 37 12.60 1.42 5.79
N THR A 38 13.13 0.80 4.74
CA THR A 38 12.84 -0.58 4.40
C THR A 38 14.11 -1.39 4.18
N THR A 39 13.96 -2.71 4.24
CA THR A 39 14.98 -3.67 3.82
C THR A 39 14.49 -4.38 2.56
N PRO A 40 15.35 -5.11 1.83
CA PRO A 40 14.88 -5.89 0.68
C PRO A 40 13.75 -6.86 1.04
N GLY A 41 13.78 -7.43 2.26
CA GLY A 41 12.72 -8.32 2.74
C GLY A 41 11.40 -7.60 2.92
N SER A 42 11.41 -6.44 3.58
CA SER A 42 10.18 -5.68 3.80
C SER A 42 9.65 -5.06 2.52
N GLU A 43 10.52 -4.71 1.57
CA GLU A 43 10.08 -4.24 0.26
C GLU A 43 9.32 -5.32 -0.49
N ARG A 44 9.78 -6.57 -0.43
CA ARG A 44 9.04 -7.69 -1.01
C ARG A 44 7.70 -7.89 -0.34
N ALA A 45 7.67 -7.76 0.99
CA ALA A 45 6.42 -7.88 1.75
C ALA A 45 5.43 -6.78 1.35
N LEU A 46 5.91 -5.54 1.16
CA LEU A 46 5.05 -4.45 0.70
C LEU A 46 4.49 -4.72 -0.69
N THR A 47 5.33 -5.22 -1.60
CA THR A 47 4.88 -5.56 -2.96
C THR A 47 3.81 -6.66 -2.90
N SER A 48 4.04 -7.70 -2.11
CA SER A 48 3.04 -8.77 -1.95
C SER A 48 1.75 -8.22 -1.36
N LEU A 49 1.85 -7.33 -0.38
CA LEU A 49 0.68 -6.71 0.22
C LEU A 49 -0.11 -5.91 -0.82
N ALA A 50 0.59 -5.12 -1.64
CA ALA A 50 -0.06 -4.32 -2.68
C ALA A 50 -0.75 -5.20 -3.72
N VAL A 51 -0.12 -6.30 -4.12
CA VAL A 51 -0.66 -7.21 -5.13
C VAL A 51 -1.81 -8.05 -4.59
N ASP A 52 -1.63 -8.64 -3.41
CA ASP A 52 -2.59 -9.61 -2.84
C ASP A 52 -3.69 -8.94 -2.02
N GLU A 53 -3.34 -7.87 -1.31
CA GLU A 53 -4.26 -7.17 -0.41
C GLU A 53 -4.18 -5.66 -0.64
N PRO A 54 -4.54 -5.17 -1.83
CA PRO A 54 -4.39 -3.75 -2.15
C PRO A 54 -5.22 -2.85 -1.22
N LEU A 55 -6.39 -3.31 -0.79
CA LEU A 55 -7.23 -2.53 0.11
C LEU A 55 -6.55 -2.34 1.48
N GLU A 56 -5.90 -3.37 1.98
CA GLU A 56 -5.15 -3.29 3.24
C GLU A 56 -3.96 -2.34 3.12
N TYR A 57 -3.24 -2.40 2.01
CA TYR A 57 -2.15 -1.47 1.73
C TYR A 57 -2.64 -0.03 1.77
N VAL A 58 -3.78 0.24 1.12
CA VAL A 58 -4.36 1.57 1.07
C VAL A 58 -4.74 2.06 2.47
N LYS A 59 -5.34 1.20 3.27
CA LYS A 59 -5.72 1.55 4.65
C LYS A 59 -4.49 1.94 5.47
N LEU A 60 -3.42 1.15 5.38
CA LEU A 60 -2.18 1.44 6.09
C LEU A 60 -1.58 2.76 5.63
N TYR A 61 -1.59 3.01 4.33
CA TYR A 61 -1.06 4.24 3.78
C TYR A 61 -1.85 5.46 4.26
N LEU A 62 -3.17 5.41 4.19
CA LEU A 62 -4.02 6.54 4.56
C LEU A 62 -3.98 6.81 6.07
N ASP A 63 -3.80 5.78 6.88
CA ASP A 63 -3.70 5.92 8.32
C ASP A 63 -2.30 6.31 8.79
N GLY A 64 -1.33 6.34 7.87
CA GLY A 64 0.05 6.65 8.21
C GLY A 64 0.77 5.51 8.94
N ASN A 65 0.32 4.28 8.77
CA ASN A 65 0.83 3.11 9.50
C ASN A 65 1.74 2.20 8.66
N LEU A 66 2.10 2.60 7.43
CA LEU A 66 2.97 1.77 6.59
C LEU A 66 4.32 1.51 7.24
N GLN A 67 4.94 2.53 7.84
CA GLN A 67 6.23 2.35 8.50
C GLN A 67 6.12 1.39 9.68
N MET A 68 5.05 1.49 10.46
CA MET A 68 4.80 0.59 11.57
C MET A 68 4.66 -0.86 11.09
N TRP A 69 3.95 -1.06 9.99
CA TRP A 69 3.79 -2.38 9.39
C TRP A 69 5.13 -2.93 8.89
N VAL A 70 5.93 -2.09 8.23
CA VAL A 70 7.28 -2.45 7.74
C VAL A 70 8.17 -2.84 8.93
N ASP A 71 8.15 -2.05 10.00
CA ASP A 71 8.95 -2.34 11.18
C ASP A 71 8.58 -3.68 11.80
N ALA A 72 7.29 -4.01 11.82
CA ALA A 72 6.83 -5.30 12.32
C ALA A 72 7.31 -6.45 11.43
N GLU A 73 7.33 -6.26 10.11
CA GLU A 73 7.85 -7.27 9.20
C GLU A 73 9.36 -7.46 9.36
N ASP A 74 10.10 -6.36 9.53
CA ASP A 74 11.56 -6.43 9.71
C ASP A 74 11.94 -7.02 11.06
N SER A 75 11.05 -7.00 12.04
CA SER A 75 11.28 -7.59 13.35
C SER A 75 11.07 -9.10 13.38
N ARG A 76 10.50 -9.66 12.34
CA ARG A 76 10.32 -11.11 12.22
C ARG A 76 11.63 -11.77 11.83
N CYS A 77 12.08 -12.65 12.62
CA CYS A 77 13.30 -13.41 12.33
C CYS A 77 13.02 -14.88 12.28
#